data_82efa58be0b13dcbb2a7341959525038
#
_entry.id   82efa58be0b13dcbb2a7341959525038
#
_cell.length_a   1.000
_cell.length_b   1.000
_cell.length_c   1.000
_cell.angle_alpha   90.00
_cell.angle_beta   90.00
_cell.angle_gamma   90.00
#
_symmetry.space_group_name_H-M   'P 1'
#
loop_
_entity.id
_entity.type
_entity.pdbx_description
1 polymer ?
#
loop_
_entity_poly.entity_id
_entity_poly.type
_entity_poly.pdbx_seq_one_letter_code
_entity_poly.pdbx_strand_id
1 'polypeptide(L)'
;MKENVWIHVRGEQRYEGLECGCTELSAPGTMERTEDGYLLCYEERGGACTRTCIALAPERMTVVRSGEVNAEMIFVRGRVHTSSYALPFGTVPAEVETEELRWRLGARGGLIEARYRIALGGQRGRCALRIRVRTREGDARQDVTDPSAAAPPMPRQGT
;
A
#
# COMPACT_ATOMS: atom_id res chain seq x y z
N MET A 1 6.21 18.95 8.70
CA MET A 1 6.76 18.30 9.88
C MET A 1 6.44 16.81 9.86
N LYS A 2 7.43 15.99 10.07
CA LYS A 2 7.27 14.55 10.01
C LYS A 2 7.07 13.97 11.39
N GLU A 3 6.19 13.02 11.49
CA GLU A 3 5.96 12.31 12.73
C GLU A 3 6.23 10.84 12.53
N ASN A 4 6.75 10.21 13.57
CA ASN A 4 6.96 8.78 13.56
C ASN A 4 5.65 8.08 13.85
N VAL A 5 5.35 7.09 13.03
CA VAL A 5 4.07 6.39 13.15
C VAL A 5 4.30 4.90 13.02
N TRP A 6 3.32 4.14 13.47
CA TRP A 6 3.15 2.75 13.14
C TRP A 6 2.17 2.66 12.01
N ILE A 7 2.52 1.90 10.99
CA ILE A 7 1.67 1.72 9.83
C ILE A 7 1.34 0.24 9.75
N HIS A 8 0.05 -0.06 9.80
CA HIS A 8 -0.43 -1.43 9.71
C HIS A 8 -1.25 -1.56 8.44
N VAL A 9 -0.80 -2.41 7.54
CA VAL A 9 -1.42 -2.61 6.24
C VAL A 9 -2.03 -3.98 6.20
N ARG A 10 -3.30 -4.04 5.83
CA ARG A 10 -3.97 -5.31 5.60
C ARG A 10 -4.59 -5.28 4.21
N GLY A 11 -4.24 -6.27 3.42
CA GLY A 11 -4.75 -6.39 2.06
C GLY A 11 -5.41 -7.73 1.84
N GLU A 12 -6.57 -7.70 1.21
CA GLU A 12 -7.26 -8.92 0.81
C GLU A 12 -7.32 -8.95 -0.70
N GLN A 13 -7.06 -10.12 -1.27
CA GLN A 13 -6.98 -10.27 -2.70
C GLN A 13 -7.81 -11.47 -3.12
N ARG A 14 -8.54 -11.29 -4.20
CA ARG A 14 -9.32 -12.37 -4.78
C ARG A 14 -9.13 -12.34 -6.28
N TYR A 15 -8.26 -13.20 -6.79
CA TYR A 15 -8.00 -13.30 -8.21
C TYR A 15 -8.78 -14.43 -8.81
N GLU A 16 -9.22 -14.24 -10.06
CA GLU A 16 -10.01 -15.25 -10.75
C GLU A 16 -9.21 -16.54 -10.87
N GLY A 17 -9.84 -17.62 -10.49
CA GLY A 17 -9.20 -18.93 -10.58
C GLY A 17 -8.22 -19.23 -9.47
N LEU A 18 -8.10 -18.35 -8.50
CA LEU A 18 -7.16 -18.54 -7.41
C LEU A 18 -7.88 -18.40 -6.08
N GLU A 19 -7.25 -18.92 -5.05
CA GLU A 19 -7.79 -18.80 -3.71
C GLU A 19 -7.64 -17.37 -3.22
N CYS A 20 -8.52 -16.99 -2.31
CA CYS A 20 -8.42 -15.69 -1.68
C CYS A 20 -7.14 -15.61 -0.86
N GLY A 21 -6.52 -14.46 -0.88
CA GLY A 21 -5.33 -14.22 -0.11
C GLY A 21 -5.52 -13.07 0.83
N CYS A 22 -4.69 -13.03 1.85
CA CYS A 22 -4.69 -11.95 2.80
C CYS A 22 -3.25 -11.70 3.21
N THR A 23 -2.84 -10.44 3.18
CA THR A 23 -1.50 -10.08 3.62
C THR A 23 -1.62 -9.03 4.69
N GLU A 24 -0.69 -9.07 5.63
CA GLU A 24 -0.61 -8.09 6.70
C GLU A 24 0.82 -7.69 6.91
N LEU A 25 0.99 -6.42 7.21
CA LEU A 25 2.30 -5.85 7.44
C LEU A 25 2.17 -4.77 8.50
N SER A 26 3.09 -4.77 9.45
CA SER A 26 3.20 -3.68 10.41
C SER A 26 4.63 -3.17 10.33
N ALA A 27 4.78 -1.88 10.21
CA ALA A 27 6.10 -1.29 10.07
C ALA A 27 6.12 0.09 10.67
N PRO A 28 7.26 0.49 11.21
CA PRO A 28 7.44 1.89 11.58
C PRO A 28 7.61 2.71 10.31
N GLY A 29 7.09 3.92 10.34
CA GLY A 29 7.18 4.80 9.21
C GLY A 29 7.07 6.23 9.63
N THR A 30 6.83 7.09 8.65
CA THR A 30 6.69 8.51 8.91
C THR A 30 5.40 9.01 8.29
N MET A 31 4.84 10.05 8.90
CA MET A 31 3.67 10.73 8.40
C MET A 31 3.98 12.21 8.34
N GLU A 32 3.74 12.80 7.19
CA GLU A 32 4.01 14.21 6.98
C GLU A 32 2.78 14.85 6.38
N ARG A 33 2.37 15.98 6.94
CA ARG A 33 1.25 16.72 6.38
C ARG A 33 1.72 17.47 5.15
N THR A 34 0.95 17.36 4.08
CA THR A 34 1.25 18.04 2.84
C THR A 34 0.17 19.07 2.56
N GLU A 35 0.35 19.80 1.47
CA GLU A 35 -0.61 20.81 1.09
C GLU A 35 -1.99 20.22 0.86
N ASP A 36 -2.05 19.04 0.25
CA ASP A 36 -3.31 18.42 -0.11
C ASP A 36 -3.77 17.34 0.86
N GLY A 37 -2.90 16.87 1.72
CA GLY A 37 -3.27 15.80 2.60
C GLY A 37 -2.08 15.32 3.40
N TYR A 38 -1.65 14.09 3.14
CA TYR A 38 -0.59 13.47 3.92
C TYR A 38 0.31 12.63 3.05
N LEU A 39 1.54 12.46 3.50
CA LEU A 39 2.49 11.55 2.89
C LEU A 39 2.94 10.57 3.95
N LEU A 40 2.75 9.28 3.68
CA LEU A 40 3.15 8.21 4.56
C LEU A 40 4.24 7.40 3.87
N CYS A 41 5.32 7.11 4.59
CA CYS A 41 6.38 6.29 4.02
C CYS A 41 6.82 5.26 5.03
N TYR A 42 7.11 4.06 4.54
CA TYR A 42 7.64 3.01 5.38
C TYR A 42 8.51 2.08 4.54
N GLU A 43 9.31 1.29 5.22
CA GLU A 43 10.18 0.33 4.57
C GLU A 43 9.81 -1.06 5.00
N GLU A 44 9.80 -1.97 4.03
CA GLU A 44 9.57 -3.37 4.29
C GLU A 44 10.90 -4.06 4.40
N ARG A 45 11.06 -4.79 5.45
CA ARG A 45 12.29 -5.52 5.67
C ARG A 45 11.98 -7.00 5.61
N GLY A 46 12.54 -7.68 4.72
CA GLY A 46 12.27 -9.08 4.61
C GLY A 46 13.03 -9.62 3.45
N GLY A 47 14.29 -9.49 3.46
CA GLY A 47 15.09 -9.90 2.34
C GLY A 47 15.55 -8.67 1.61
N ALA A 48 14.90 -8.34 0.53
CA ALA A 48 15.23 -7.13 -0.18
C ALA A 48 14.45 -5.98 0.42
N CYS A 49 15.07 -4.83 0.48
CA CYS A 49 14.46 -3.66 1.06
C CYS A 49 13.58 -2.98 0.03
N THR A 50 12.33 -2.76 0.37
CA THR A 50 11.40 -2.05 -0.49
C THR A 50 10.82 -0.90 0.31
N ARG A 51 10.83 0.27 -0.28
CA ARG A 51 10.27 1.46 0.34
C ARG A 51 8.93 1.76 -0.31
N THR A 52 7.94 2.04 0.51
CA THR A 52 6.60 2.37 0.04
C THR A 52 6.24 3.74 0.57
N CYS A 53 5.80 4.61 -0.32
CA CYS A 53 5.30 5.93 0.06
C CYS A 53 3.90 6.09 -0.48
N ILE A 54 3.02 6.60 0.36
CA ILE A 54 1.61 6.78 0.04
C ILE A 54 1.28 8.25 0.17
N ALA A 55 0.90 8.86 -0.95
CA ALA A 55 0.51 10.26 -0.97
C ALA A 55 -1.01 10.34 -1.04
N LEU A 56 -1.58 11.05 -0.09
CA LEU A 56 -3.03 11.18 0.04
C LEU A 56 -3.46 12.61 -0.27
N ALA A 57 -4.41 12.74 -1.16
CA ALA A 57 -5.12 13.98 -1.44
C ALA A 57 -6.60 13.70 -1.22
N PRO A 58 -7.46 14.72 -1.25
CA PRO A 58 -8.86 14.51 -0.86
C PRO A 58 -9.53 13.32 -1.56
N GLU A 59 -9.28 13.14 -2.85
CA GLU A 59 -9.94 12.05 -3.57
C GLU A 59 -8.96 11.20 -4.34
N ARG A 60 -7.72 11.16 -3.88
CA ARG A 60 -6.68 10.47 -4.63
C ARG A 60 -5.67 9.87 -3.68
N MET A 61 -5.24 8.67 -3.99
CA MET A 61 -4.17 8.04 -3.28
C MET A 61 -3.17 7.52 -4.29
N THR A 62 -1.91 7.87 -4.12
CA THR A 62 -0.84 7.41 -4.98
C THR A 62 0.11 6.58 -4.15
N VAL A 63 0.37 5.36 -4.56
CA VAL A 63 1.28 4.46 -3.86
C VAL A 63 2.49 4.24 -4.75
N VAL A 64 3.66 4.61 -4.25
CA VAL A 64 4.90 4.45 -4.97
C VAL A 64 5.76 3.46 -4.22
N ARG A 65 6.16 2.39 -4.88
CA ARG A 65 7.05 1.40 -4.30
C ARG A 65 8.36 1.45 -5.06
N SER A 66 9.45 1.36 -4.33
CA SER A 66 10.78 1.39 -4.92
C SER A 66 11.66 0.41 -4.19
N GLY A 67 12.66 -0.11 -4.93
CA GLY A 67 13.54 -1.12 -4.40
C GLY A 67 13.48 -2.32 -5.31
N GLU A 68 13.25 -3.49 -4.74
CA GLU A 68 13.16 -4.68 -5.55
C GLU A 68 11.95 -4.66 -6.46
N VAL A 69 10.86 -4.08 -5.98
CA VAL A 69 9.67 -3.88 -6.80
C VAL A 69 9.54 -2.39 -7.01
N ASN A 70 9.36 -1.98 -8.25
CA ASN A 70 9.16 -0.57 -8.57
C ASN A 70 7.82 -0.43 -9.24
N ALA A 71 6.93 0.33 -8.61
CA ALA A 71 5.57 0.46 -9.11
C ALA A 71 4.97 1.75 -8.61
N GLU A 72 4.07 2.29 -9.41
CA GLU A 72 3.29 3.44 -9.00
C GLU A 72 1.84 3.10 -9.28
N MET A 73 1.00 3.20 -8.27
CA MET A 73 -0.41 2.92 -8.40
C MET A 73 -1.20 4.13 -7.98
N ILE A 74 -2.17 4.50 -8.80
CA ILE A 74 -3.00 5.67 -8.56
C ILE A 74 -4.43 5.23 -8.35
N PHE A 75 -5.01 5.67 -7.24
CA PHE A 75 -6.37 5.32 -6.86
C PHE A 75 -7.22 6.58 -6.84
N VAL A 76 -8.18 6.65 -7.74
CA VAL A 76 -9.18 7.72 -7.76
C VAL A 76 -10.53 7.06 -7.97
N ARG A 77 -11.43 7.27 -7.04
CA ARG A 77 -12.72 6.59 -7.08
C ARG A 77 -13.41 6.81 -8.41
N GLY A 78 -13.86 5.72 -9.01
CA GLY A 78 -14.57 5.77 -10.28
C GLY A 78 -13.68 5.91 -11.49
N ARG A 79 -12.37 5.80 -11.32
CA ARG A 79 -11.45 5.98 -12.43
C ARG A 79 -10.57 4.76 -12.60
N VAL A 80 -10.05 4.62 -13.81
CA VAL A 80 -9.13 3.55 -14.16
C VAL A 80 -7.79 4.18 -14.46
N HIS A 81 -6.75 3.66 -13.85
CA HIS A 81 -5.39 4.12 -14.10
C HIS A 81 -4.52 2.94 -14.49
N THR A 82 -3.65 3.19 -15.44
CA THR A 82 -2.74 2.18 -15.96
C THR A 82 -1.31 2.53 -15.53
N SER A 83 -0.59 1.52 -15.06
CA SER A 83 0.80 1.70 -14.71
C SER A 83 1.51 0.40 -15.01
N SER A 84 2.75 0.26 -14.55
CA SER A 84 3.46 -0.97 -14.72
C SER A 84 4.27 -1.28 -13.48
N TYR A 85 4.41 -2.57 -13.23
CA TYR A 85 5.24 -3.08 -12.16
C TYR A 85 6.56 -3.52 -12.74
N ALA A 86 7.64 -2.95 -12.22
CA ALA A 86 8.98 -3.38 -12.64
C ALA A 86 9.49 -4.36 -11.59
N LEU A 87 9.60 -5.60 -12.01
CA LEU A 87 10.04 -6.69 -11.17
C LEU A 87 11.42 -7.14 -11.64
N PRO A 88 12.14 -7.89 -10.83
CA PRO A 88 13.49 -8.32 -11.25
C PRO A 88 13.51 -9.06 -12.57
N PHE A 89 12.43 -9.76 -12.89
CA PHE A 89 12.41 -10.56 -14.13
C PHE A 89 11.71 -9.83 -15.29
N GLY A 90 11.26 -8.61 -15.09
CA GLY A 90 10.62 -7.88 -16.17
C GLY A 90 9.56 -6.94 -15.70
N THR A 91 8.89 -6.30 -16.65
CA THR A 91 7.86 -5.33 -16.37
C THR A 91 6.50 -5.90 -16.72
N VAL A 92 5.54 -5.70 -15.86
CA VAL A 92 4.19 -6.23 -16.03
C VAL A 92 3.20 -5.07 -16.00
N PRO A 93 2.32 -4.96 -17.00
CA PRO A 93 1.34 -3.88 -16.99
C PRO A 93 0.29 -4.11 -15.92
N ALA A 94 -0.18 -3.02 -15.36
CA ALA A 94 -1.17 -3.05 -14.28
C ALA A 94 -2.25 -2.03 -14.60
N GLU A 95 -3.50 -2.44 -14.42
CA GLU A 95 -4.64 -1.56 -14.59
C GLU A 95 -5.45 -1.62 -13.31
N VAL A 96 -5.72 -0.45 -12.73
CA VAL A 96 -6.41 -0.37 -11.45
C VAL A 96 -7.66 0.45 -11.62
N GLU A 97 -8.79 -0.14 -11.27
CA GLU A 97 -10.07 0.55 -11.26
C GLU A 97 -10.51 0.68 -9.82
N THR A 98 -10.56 1.90 -9.32
CA THR A 98 -10.86 2.15 -7.92
C THR A 98 -12.35 2.25 -7.72
N GLU A 99 -12.91 1.39 -6.88
CA GLU A 99 -14.34 1.40 -6.57
C GLU A 99 -14.63 2.26 -5.36
N GLU A 100 -13.78 2.22 -4.35
CA GLU A 100 -13.94 3.00 -3.14
C GLU A 100 -12.59 3.48 -2.65
N LEU A 101 -12.58 4.70 -2.16
CA LEU A 101 -11.39 5.26 -1.53
C LEU A 101 -11.86 6.23 -0.47
N ARG A 102 -11.48 5.96 0.77
CA ARG A 102 -11.79 6.84 1.88
C ARG A 102 -10.59 6.88 2.80
N TRP A 103 -10.31 8.06 3.33
CA TRP A 103 -9.27 8.15 4.33
C TRP A 103 -9.60 9.27 5.30
N ARG A 104 -9.14 9.07 6.51
CA ARG A 104 -9.32 10.06 7.56
C ARG A 104 -8.09 9.99 8.44
N LEU A 105 -7.26 11.01 8.34
CA LEU A 105 -6.05 11.10 9.13
C LEU A 105 -6.03 12.42 9.87
N GLY A 106 -5.42 12.40 11.04
CA GLY A 106 -5.25 13.57 11.85
C GLY A 106 -3.95 13.47 12.60
N ALA A 107 -3.82 14.29 13.63
CA ALA A 107 -2.58 14.38 14.37
C ALA A 107 -2.17 13.06 15.01
N ARG A 108 -3.14 12.21 15.31
CA ARG A 108 -2.83 10.94 15.99
C ARG A 108 -2.85 9.75 15.07
N GLY A 109 -3.07 9.97 13.79
CA GLY A 109 -3.16 8.91 12.83
C GLY A 109 -4.57 8.76 12.32
N GLY A 110 -4.94 7.56 11.91
CA GLY A 110 -6.26 7.32 11.38
C GLY A 110 -6.32 6.10 10.52
N LEU A 111 -7.17 6.16 9.49
CA LEU A 111 -7.51 4.99 8.72
C LEU A 111 -7.64 5.35 7.25
N ILE A 112 -7.16 4.44 6.40
CA ILE A 112 -7.29 4.52 4.96
C ILE A 112 -7.93 3.23 4.49
N GLU A 113 -8.95 3.34 3.64
CA GLU A 113 -9.61 2.17 3.07
C GLU A 113 -9.79 2.35 1.58
N ALA A 114 -9.50 1.30 0.83
CA ALA A 114 -9.67 1.32 -0.62
C ALA A 114 -10.16 -0.03 -1.09
N ARG A 115 -11.02 -0.02 -2.10
CA ARG A 115 -11.44 -1.22 -2.80
C ARG A 115 -11.24 -0.98 -4.28
N TYR A 116 -10.66 -1.95 -4.93
CA TYR A 116 -10.32 -1.76 -6.34
C TYR A 116 -10.27 -3.08 -7.07
N ARG A 117 -10.42 -2.99 -8.37
CA ARG A 117 -10.18 -4.10 -9.26
C ARG A 117 -8.82 -3.90 -9.90
N ILE A 118 -8.14 -5.00 -10.13
CA ILE A 118 -6.83 -4.93 -10.72
C ILE A 118 -6.71 -5.95 -11.82
N ALA A 119 -6.07 -5.55 -12.90
CA ALA A 119 -5.67 -6.46 -13.96
C ALA A 119 -4.16 -6.35 -14.06
N LEU A 120 -3.48 -7.46 -13.83
CA LEU A 120 -2.03 -7.46 -13.76
C LEU A 120 -1.52 -8.67 -14.51
N GLY A 121 -0.86 -8.41 -15.65
CA GLY A 121 -0.27 -9.49 -16.42
C GLY A 121 -1.27 -10.53 -16.88
N GLY A 122 -2.48 -10.10 -17.20
CA GLY A 122 -3.50 -11.03 -17.65
C GLY A 122 -4.35 -11.62 -16.55
N GLN A 123 -4.00 -11.38 -15.30
CA GLN A 123 -4.81 -11.84 -14.18
C GLN A 123 -5.69 -10.71 -13.70
N ARG A 124 -6.92 -11.04 -13.37
CA ARG A 124 -7.89 -10.06 -12.87
C ARG A 124 -8.28 -10.42 -11.46
N GLY A 125 -8.48 -9.40 -10.64
CA GLY A 125 -8.87 -9.63 -9.27
C GLY A 125 -9.51 -8.42 -8.64
N ARG A 126 -10.01 -8.65 -7.45
CA ARG A 126 -10.54 -7.60 -6.59
C ARG A 126 -9.72 -7.55 -5.34
N CYS A 127 -9.48 -6.34 -4.88
CA CYS A 127 -8.64 -6.14 -3.71
C CYS A 127 -9.30 -5.18 -2.77
N ALA A 128 -9.07 -5.39 -1.48
CA ALA A 128 -9.48 -4.47 -0.44
C ALA A 128 -8.24 -4.16 0.38
N LEU A 129 -8.02 -2.88 0.64
CA LEU A 129 -6.84 -2.42 1.33
C LEU A 129 -7.27 -1.59 2.53
N ARG A 130 -6.71 -1.91 3.69
CA ARG A 130 -6.97 -1.14 4.90
C ARG A 130 -5.64 -0.82 5.55
N ILE A 131 -5.43 0.45 5.81
CA ILE A 131 -4.18 0.92 6.41
C ILE A 131 -4.53 1.70 7.66
N ARG A 132 -3.99 1.26 8.79
CA ARG A 132 -4.12 1.97 10.04
C ARG A 132 -2.83 2.66 10.36
N VAL A 133 -2.95 3.90 10.82
CA VAL A 133 -1.79 4.72 11.15
C VAL A 133 -1.94 5.17 12.57
N ARG A 134 -0.88 5.05 13.35
CA ARG A 134 -0.87 5.45 14.75
C ARG A 134 0.45 6.14 15.06
N THR A 135 0.39 7.23 15.79
CA THR A 135 1.64 7.89 16.18
C THR A 135 2.39 7.01 17.17
N ARG A 136 3.71 7.12 17.12
CA ARG A 136 4.60 6.35 17.99
C ARG A 136 5.09 7.16 19.16
N GLU A 137 4.40 8.19 19.46
CA GLU A 137 4.84 9.13 20.46
C GLU A 137 5.01 8.44 21.80
N GLY A 138 6.15 8.64 22.43
CA GLY A 138 6.39 8.12 23.75
C GLY A 138 6.52 6.62 23.83
N ASP A 139 6.64 5.96 22.72
CA ASP A 139 6.65 4.52 22.71
C ASP A 139 7.95 3.99 22.15
N ALA A 140 8.99 4.15 22.92
CA ALA A 140 10.30 3.77 22.45
C ALA A 140 10.54 2.28 22.48
N ARG A 141 9.66 1.54 23.11
CA ARG A 141 9.89 0.11 23.25
C ARG A 141 9.36 -0.72 22.14
N GLN A 142 8.61 -0.13 21.33
CA GLN A 142 7.92 -0.88 20.31
C GLN A 142 8.83 -1.18 19.17
N ASP A 143 9.41 -2.27 19.20
CA ASP A 143 10.30 -2.61 18.14
C ASP A 143 9.92 -3.91 17.48
N VAL A 144 8.81 -4.43 17.79
CA VAL A 144 8.41 -5.71 17.24
C VAL A 144 7.90 -5.49 15.84
N THR A 145 8.62 -6.01 14.91
CA THR A 145 8.24 -5.98 13.52
C THR A 145 8.08 -7.40 13.06
N ASP A 146 7.02 -7.66 12.37
CA ASP A 146 6.82 -8.99 11.84
C ASP A 146 7.60 -9.15 10.55
N PRO A 147 8.68 -9.88 10.56
CA PRO A 147 9.50 -10.00 9.36
C PRO A 147 8.82 -10.80 8.26
N SER A 148 7.77 -11.50 8.56
CA SER A 148 7.08 -12.25 7.53
C SER A 148 6.04 -11.41 6.84
N ALA A 149 5.87 -10.18 7.25
CA ALA A 149 4.85 -9.33 6.67
C ALA A 149 5.14 -9.08 5.20
N ALA A 150 4.08 -8.94 4.45
CA ALA A 150 4.17 -8.78 3.02
C ALA A 150 3.82 -7.36 2.62
N ALA A 151 4.24 -7.01 1.43
CA ALA A 151 3.92 -5.72 0.87
C ALA A 151 2.42 -5.63 0.60
N PRO A 152 1.94 -4.40 0.31
CA PRO A 152 0.56 -4.26 -0.14
C PRO A 152 0.24 -5.19 -1.29
N PRO A 153 -1.04 -5.43 -1.54
CA PRO A 153 -1.46 -6.49 -2.43
C PRO A 153 -0.81 -6.46 -3.79
N MET A 154 -0.37 -7.59 -4.21
CA MET A 154 0.20 -7.77 -5.53
C MET A 154 0.01 -9.23 -5.89
N PRO A 155 -0.42 -9.52 -7.12
CA PRO A 155 -0.59 -10.92 -7.52
C PRO A 155 0.71 -11.64 -7.47
N ARG A 156 0.65 -12.91 -7.17
CA ARG A 156 1.82 -13.71 -7.24
C ARG A 156 2.17 -13.98 -8.67
N GLN A 157 3.43 -13.84 -8.98
CA GLN A 157 3.90 -14.03 -10.32
C GLN A 157 4.26 -15.48 -10.56
N GLY A 158 4.29 -15.87 -11.79
CA GLY A 158 4.79 -17.16 -12.17
C GLY A 158 3.96 -18.32 -11.72
N THR A 159 2.81 -18.08 -11.36
CA THR A 159 1.92 -19.17 -11.00
C THR A 159 1.15 -19.62 -12.20
#